data_4bb89cb5ac06d2f9ea8e8653f0af2401
#
_entry.id   4bb89cb5ac06d2f9ea8e8653f0af2401
#
_cell.length_a   1.000
_cell.length_b   1.000
_cell.length_c   1.000
_cell.angle_alpha   90.00
_cell.angle_beta   90.00
_cell.angle_gamma   90.00
#
_symmetry.space_group_name_H-M   'P 1'
#
loop_
_entity.id
_entity.type
_entity.pdbx_description
1 polymer ?
#
loop_
_entity_poly.entity_id
_entity_poly.type
_entity_poly.pdbx_seq_one_letter_code
_entity_poly.pdbx_strand_id
1 'polypeptide(L)'
;MSALFGFLLGFPVLRLRGDYLAIVTLGFGEIIRIFLRNLTELTGGPNGISNIDKPTFFGLTFERKAAEGMQTFHEYFGLPYNSINKVVFLYLIALLLALAALFVINRLLRMPIGRAWEALREDEIACRALGLNPTVIKLSAFTLGAAFAGFAGSFFAARQGLVTPESFTFIESAIILAIVVLGGMGSQLGVILAAIVMILLPELMREFSDYRMLMFGALMVLMMIWRPQGFLPMQRPEMKLKAELPK
;
A
#
# COMPACT_ATOMS: atom_id res chain seq x y z
N MET A 1 15.27 -3.74 3.95
CA MET A 1 15.17 -4.84 2.96
C MET A 1 14.19 -4.54 1.84
N SER A 2 12.90 -4.28 2.06
CA SER A 2 11.91 -4.02 0.97
C SER A 2 12.28 -2.87 0.04
N ALA A 3 12.83 -1.76 0.54
CA ALA A 3 13.35 -0.67 -0.29
C ALA A 3 14.47 -1.14 -1.25
N LEU A 4 15.35 -2.01 -0.79
CA LEU A 4 16.44 -2.56 -1.60
C LEU A 4 15.89 -3.45 -2.72
N PHE A 5 14.93 -4.33 -2.41
CA PHE A 5 14.23 -5.11 -3.43
C PHE A 5 13.45 -4.22 -4.40
N GLY A 6 12.79 -3.18 -3.91
CA GLY A 6 12.13 -2.19 -4.75
C GLY A 6 13.10 -1.48 -5.69
N PHE A 7 14.28 -1.12 -5.21
CA PHE A 7 15.34 -0.55 -6.05
C PHE A 7 15.83 -1.54 -7.12
N LEU A 8 16.16 -2.77 -6.71
CA LEU A 8 16.67 -3.81 -7.61
C LEU A 8 15.66 -4.18 -8.71
N LEU A 9 14.39 -4.32 -8.35
CA LEU A 9 13.33 -4.63 -9.31
C LEU A 9 12.96 -3.42 -10.16
N GLY A 10 12.94 -2.23 -9.57
CA GLY A 10 12.61 -1.00 -10.27
C GLY A 10 13.61 -0.66 -11.37
N PHE A 11 14.89 -0.93 -11.17
CA PHE A 11 15.93 -0.56 -12.13
C PHE A 11 15.74 -1.12 -13.55
N PRO A 12 15.49 -2.44 -13.74
CA PRO A 12 15.21 -2.98 -15.08
C PRO A 12 13.81 -2.61 -15.58
N VAL A 13 12.82 -2.57 -14.70
CA VAL A 13 11.41 -2.39 -15.05
C VAL A 13 11.14 -0.96 -15.54
N LEU A 14 11.74 0.05 -14.92
CA LEU A 14 11.50 1.46 -15.26
C LEU A 14 12.10 1.91 -16.59
N ARG A 15 12.84 1.03 -17.29
CA ARG A 15 13.26 1.27 -18.68
C ARG A 15 12.13 1.06 -19.68
N LEU A 16 11.07 0.34 -19.25
CA LEU A 16 9.89 0.07 -20.06
C LEU A 16 8.90 1.24 -19.96
N ARG A 17 8.03 1.36 -20.96
CA ARG A 17 7.04 2.45 -21.04
C ARG A 17 5.64 1.89 -21.27
N GLY A 18 4.66 2.64 -20.77
CA GLY A 18 3.25 2.34 -20.99
C GLY A 18 2.84 0.95 -20.48
N ASP A 19 2.07 0.25 -21.28
CA ASP A 19 1.47 -1.05 -20.93
C ASP A 19 2.50 -2.14 -20.66
N TYR A 20 3.67 -2.10 -21.33
CA TYR A 20 4.78 -3.04 -21.08
C TYR A 20 5.30 -2.92 -19.65
N LEU A 21 5.32 -1.72 -19.08
CA LEU A 21 5.70 -1.53 -17.68
C LEU A 21 4.73 -2.26 -16.76
N ALA A 22 3.42 -2.09 -16.99
CA ALA A 22 2.39 -2.73 -16.18
C ALA A 22 2.46 -4.26 -16.26
N ILE A 23 2.54 -4.81 -17.48
CA ILE A 23 2.60 -6.27 -17.69
C ILE A 23 3.83 -6.88 -17.01
N VAL A 24 4.99 -6.23 -17.16
CA VAL A 24 6.25 -6.74 -16.59
C VAL A 24 6.26 -6.62 -15.05
N THR A 25 5.73 -5.54 -14.47
CA THR A 25 5.63 -5.43 -13.00
C THR A 25 4.71 -6.49 -12.40
N LEU A 26 3.59 -6.78 -13.05
CA LEU A 26 2.69 -7.85 -12.64
C LEU A 26 3.36 -9.23 -12.78
N GLY A 27 4.06 -9.45 -13.90
CA GLY A 27 4.82 -10.68 -14.12
C GLY A 27 5.91 -10.89 -13.08
N PHE A 28 6.64 -9.84 -12.68
CA PHE A 28 7.63 -9.92 -11.61
C PHE A 28 7.01 -10.29 -10.26
N GLY A 29 5.84 -9.72 -9.94
CA GLY A 29 5.11 -10.09 -8.72
C GLY A 29 4.81 -11.58 -8.67
N GLU A 30 4.32 -12.15 -9.78
CA GLU A 30 4.01 -13.58 -9.88
C GLU A 30 5.27 -14.44 -9.87
N ILE A 31 6.35 -14.03 -10.56
CA ILE A 31 7.64 -14.72 -10.51
C ILE A 31 8.17 -14.79 -9.08
N ILE A 32 8.12 -13.69 -8.31
CA ILE A 32 8.56 -13.67 -6.92
C ILE A 32 7.69 -14.60 -6.07
N ARG A 33 6.38 -14.60 -6.27
CA ARG A 33 5.46 -15.50 -5.56
C ARG A 33 5.81 -16.97 -5.81
N ILE A 34 6.00 -17.34 -7.08
CA ILE A 34 6.39 -18.70 -7.48
C ILE A 34 7.77 -19.06 -6.94
N PHE A 35 8.72 -18.12 -6.97
CA PHE A 35 10.06 -18.31 -6.43
C PHE A 35 10.01 -18.59 -4.92
N LEU A 36 9.27 -17.79 -4.15
CA LEU A 36 9.08 -17.99 -2.72
C LEU A 36 8.39 -19.33 -2.40
N ARG A 37 7.46 -19.77 -3.25
CA ARG A 37 6.78 -21.06 -3.11
C ARG A 37 7.73 -22.25 -3.32
N ASN A 38 8.73 -22.11 -4.19
CA ASN A 38 9.70 -23.17 -4.48
C ASN A 38 10.91 -23.17 -3.55
N LEU A 39 11.16 -22.07 -2.83
CA LEU A 39 12.32 -21.92 -1.94
C LEU A 39 12.03 -22.49 -0.55
N THR A 40 11.77 -23.79 -0.46
CA THR A 40 11.29 -24.46 0.76
C THR A 40 12.22 -24.33 1.95
N GLU A 41 13.53 -24.30 1.73
CA GLU A 41 14.53 -24.20 2.81
C GLU A 41 14.53 -22.84 3.53
N LEU A 42 14.21 -21.75 2.83
CA LEU A 42 14.22 -20.39 3.39
C LEU A 42 12.83 -19.89 3.79
N THR A 43 11.81 -20.20 3.00
CA THR A 43 10.48 -19.62 3.15
C THR A 43 9.44 -20.61 3.67
N GLY A 44 9.83 -21.88 3.89
CA GLY A 44 8.88 -22.96 4.17
C GLY A 44 8.03 -23.36 2.95
N GLY A 45 8.30 -22.78 1.77
CA GLY A 45 7.59 -23.08 0.51
C GLY A 45 6.10 -22.74 0.60
N PRO A 46 5.20 -23.64 0.16
CA PRO A 46 3.76 -23.43 0.21
C PRO A 46 3.21 -23.22 1.62
N ASN A 47 3.85 -23.82 2.64
CA ASN A 47 3.44 -23.71 4.05
C ASN A 47 3.79 -22.35 4.65
N GLY A 48 4.72 -21.63 4.04
CA GLY A 48 5.16 -20.32 4.50
C GLY A 48 5.92 -20.33 5.81
N ILE A 49 6.12 -19.16 6.39
CA ILE A 49 6.79 -18.95 7.67
C ILE A 49 5.72 -18.84 8.74
N SER A 50 5.70 -19.79 9.66
CA SER A 50 4.80 -19.83 10.82
C SER A 50 5.53 -19.41 12.10
N ASN A 51 4.78 -19.28 13.18
CA ASN A 51 5.27 -18.91 14.51
C ASN A 51 5.98 -17.55 14.55
N ILE A 52 5.48 -16.59 13.79
CA ILE A 52 5.95 -15.21 13.86
C ILE A 52 5.48 -14.62 15.20
N ASP A 53 6.41 -14.04 15.95
CA ASP A 53 6.12 -13.44 17.24
C ASP A 53 5.04 -12.36 17.11
N LYS A 54 4.04 -12.45 17.97
CA LYS A 54 2.96 -11.47 18.02
C LYS A 54 3.45 -10.18 18.66
N PRO A 55 2.96 -9.02 18.23
CA PRO A 55 3.39 -7.76 18.79
C PRO A 55 3.04 -7.67 20.27
N THR A 56 4.03 -7.31 21.08
CA THR A 56 3.93 -7.10 22.52
C THR A 56 3.94 -5.60 22.85
N PHE A 57 3.28 -5.22 23.93
CA PHE A 57 3.36 -3.85 24.44
C PHE A 57 4.44 -3.77 25.50
N PHE A 58 5.63 -3.24 25.16
CA PHE A 58 6.81 -3.15 26.03
C PHE A 58 7.14 -4.46 26.77
N GLY A 59 7.05 -5.60 26.05
CA GLY A 59 7.32 -6.92 26.64
C GLY A 59 6.10 -7.58 27.30
N LEU A 60 4.96 -6.89 27.38
CA LEU A 60 3.71 -7.46 27.88
C LEU A 60 2.95 -8.16 26.73
N THR A 61 2.59 -9.42 26.95
CA THR A 61 1.84 -10.21 25.97
C THR A 61 0.34 -10.05 26.17
N PHE A 62 -0.43 -10.06 25.07
CA PHE A 62 -1.91 -10.05 25.10
C PHE A 62 -2.50 -11.47 25.11
N GLU A 63 -1.70 -12.50 25.35
CA GLU A 63 -2.15 -13.87 25.44
C GLU A 63 -2.69 -14.18 26.82
N ARG A 64 -3.50 -15.25 26.94
CA ARG A 64 -4.13 -15.66 28.19
C ARG A 64 -3.09 -16.18 29.22
N LYS A 65 -1.98 -16.73 28.74
CA LYS A 65 -0.85 -17.17 29.56
C LYS A 65 0.43 -16.54 29.02
N ALA A 66 1.25 -16.00 29.89
CA ALA A 66 2.56 -15.51 29.52
C ALA A 66 3.47 -16.67 29.10
N ALA A 67 4.32 -16.44 28.09
CA ALA A 67 5.45 -17.30 27.83
C ALA A 67 6.46 -17.16 28.99
N GLU A 68 7.34 -18.15 29.17
CA GLU A 68 8.36 -18.13 30.24
C GLU A 68 9.17 -16.83 30.18
N GLY A 69 9.14 -16.06 31.27
CA GLY A 69 9.86 -14.80 31.42
C GLY A 69 9.13 -13.53 30.95
N MET A 70 7.89 -13.63 30.47
CA MET A 70 7.07 -12.47 30.09
C MET A 70 5.88 -12.32 31.03
N GLN A 71 5.42 -11.07 31.24
CA GLN A 71 4.17 -10.80 31.96
C GLN A 71 3.03 -10.55 30.97
N THR A 72 1.81 -10.89 31.39
CA THR A 72 0.64 -10.59 30.58
C THR A 72 0.14 -9.18 30.84
N PHE A 73 -0.40 -8.53 29.80
CA PHE A 73 -0.94 -7.17 29.91
C PHE A 73 -2.05 -7.07 30.98
N HIS A 74 -2.92 -8.08 31.07
CA HIS A 74 -4.03 -8.07 32.01
C HIS A 74 -3.56 -8.32 33.47
N GLU A 75 -2.52 -9.11 33.72
CA GLU A 75 -1.93 -9.27 35.05
C GLU A 75 -1.25 -8.00 35.52
N TYR A 76 -0.52 -7.32 34.65
CA TYR A 76 0.17 -6.09 35.01
C TYR A 76 -0.78 -4.95 35.36
N PHE A 77 -1.89 -4.81 34.63
CA PHE A 77 -2.90 -3.77 34.86
C PHE A 77 -4.07 -4.22 35.77
N GLY A 78 -4.06 -5.47 36.27
CA GLY A 78 -5.13 -6.00 37.12
C GLY A 78 -6.50 -6.09 36.45
N LEU A 79 -6.54 -6.19 35.11
CA LEU A 79 -7.75 -6.21 34.31
C LEU A 79 -8.18 -7.66 33.99
N PRO A 80 -9.47 -7.98 33.88
CA PRO A 80 -9.90 -9.29 33.41
C PRO A 80 -9.41 -9.53 31.97
N TYR A 81 -9.01 -10.76 31.66
CA TYR A 81 -8.60 -11.11 30.29
C TYR A 81 -9.72 -10.83 29.29
N ASN A 82 -9.43 -9.97 28.32
CA ASN A 82 -10.32 -9.67 27.22
C ASN A 82 -9.54 -9.67 25.89
N SER A 83 -9.95 -10.50 24.94
CA SER A 83 -9.34 -10.54 23.61
C SER A 83 -9.50 -9.23 22.82
N ILE A 84 -10.46 -8.38 23.21
CA ILE A 84 -10.67 -7.06 22.60
C ILE A 84 -9.44 -6.18 22.79
N ASN A 85 -8.74 -6.25 23.91
CA ASN A 85 -7.54 -5.45 24.18
C ASN A 85 -6.46 -5.68 23.12
N LYS A 86 -6.29 -6.93 22.68
CA LYS A 86 -5.36 -7.25 21.58
C LYS A 86 -5.78 -6.60 20.26
N VAL A 87 -7.07 -6.65 19.93
CA VAL A 87 -7.60 -6.07 18.69
C VAL A 87 -7.44 -4.56 18.70
N VAL A 88 -7.76 -3.92 19.83
CA VAL A 88 -7.59 -2.46 20.00
C VAL A 88 -6.12 -2.07 19.88
N PHE A 89 -5.20 -2.82 20.49
CA PHE A 89 -3.77 -2.57 20.38
C PHE A 89 -3.27 -2.66 18.94
N LEU A 90 -3.65 -3.72 18.22
CA LEU A 90 -3.31 -3.87 16.80
C LEU A 90 -3.91 -2.75 15.95
N TYR A 91 -5.14 -2.34 16.24
CA TYR A 91 -5.77 -1.21 15.57
C TYR A 91 -5.01 0.09 15.79
N LEU A 92 -4.57 0.36 17.03
CA LEU A 92 -3.78 1.56 17.34
C LEU A 92 -2.43 1.56 16.63
N ILE A 93 -1.75 0.41 16.54
CA ILE A 93 -0.50 0.29 15.76
C ILE A 93 -0.76 0.56 14.28
N ALA A 94 -1.81 -0.05 13.70
CA ALA A 94 -2.15 0.18 12.30
C ALA A 94 -2.48 1.64 12.02
N LEU A 95 -3.25 2.27 12.91
CA LEU A 95 -3.59 3.70 12.81
C LEU A 95 -2.34 4.58 12.90
N LEU A 96 -1.45 4.29 13.84
CA LEU A 96 -0.18 5.01 14.00
C LEU A 96 0.68 4.88 12.75
N LEU A 97 0.83 3.68 12.20
CA LEU A 97 1.57 3.44 10.95
C LEU A 97 0.95 4.19 9.76
N ALA A 98 -0.37 4.19 9.65
CA ALA A 98 -1.09 4.92 8.60
C ALA A 98 -0.89 6.43 8.73
N LEU A 99 -1.01 6.99 9.93
CA LEU A 99 -0.76 8.41 10.19
C LEU A 99 0.70 8.79 9.97
N ALA A 100 1.65 7.95 10.37
CA ALA A 100 3.07 8.16 10.11
C ALA A 100 3.37 8.14 8.61
N ALA A 101 2.81 7.18 7.86
CA ALA A 101 2.93 7.13 6.40
C ALA A 101 2.36 8.39 5.75
N LEU A 102 1.16 8.82 6.15
CA LEU A 102 0.53 10.04 5.67
C LEU A 102 1.38 11.27 5.95
N PHE A 103 1.92 11.39 7.17
CA PHE A 103 2.81 12.49 7.55
C PHE A 103 4.07 12.52 6.69
N VAL A 104 4.74 11.37 6.52
CA VAL A 104 5.98 11.27 5.72
C VAL A 104 5.70 11.58 4.25
N ILE A 105 4.63 11.04 3.67
CA ILE A 105 4.23 11.30 2.27
C ILE A 105 3.96 12.79 2.08
N ASN A 106 3.19 13.43 2.96
CA ASN A 106 2.92 14.87 2.90
C ASN A 106 4.21 15.69 2.99
N ARG A 107 5.15 15.26 3.82
CA ARG A 107 6.45 15.92 3.95
C ARG A 107 7.28 15.78 2.69
N LEU A 108 7.33 14.58 2.10
CA LEU A 108 8.05 14.29 0.87
C LEU A 108 7.50 15.07 -0.34
N LEU A 109 6.17 15.17 -0.46
CA LEU A 109 5.53 15.93 -1.54
C LEU A 109 5.88 17.43 -1.51
N ARG A 110 6.13 17.99 -0.33
CA ARG A 110 6.56 19.39 -0.17
C ARG A 110 8.05 19.61 -0.44
N MET A 111 8.85 18.56 -0.51
CA MET A 111 10.28 18.62 -0.80
C MET A 111 10.54 18.72 -2.32
N PRO A 112 11.76 19.11 -2.73
CA PRO A 112 12.13 19.19 -4.16
C PRO A 112 11.90 17.88 -4.92
N ILE A 113 12.11 16.73 -4.26
CA ILE A 113 11.88 15.41 -4.85
C ILE A 113 10.40 15.16 -5.17
N GLY A 114 9.49 15.57 -4.29
CA GLY A 114 8.04 15.45 -4.52
C GLY A 114 7.58 16.31 -5.69
N ARG A 115 8.08 17.52 -5.78
CA ARG A 115 7.82 18.40 -6.94
C ARG A 115 8.37 17.82 -8.25
N ALA A 116 9.51 17.12 -8.19
CA ALA A 116 10.05 16.42 -9.35
C ALA A 116 9.16 15.24 -9.76
N TRP A 117 8.55 14.52 -8.81
CA TRP A 117 7.57 13.47 -9.13
C TRP A 117 6.31 14.01 -9.79
N GLU A 118 5.78 15.12 -9.28
CA GLU A 118 4.61 15.79 -9.86
C GLU A 118 4.92 16.32 -11.27
N ALA A 119 6.05 16.99 -11.46
CA ALA A 119 6.46 17.48 -12.76
C ALA A 119 6.63 16.34 -13.77
N LEU A 120 7.26 15.25 -13.36
CA LEU A 120 7.46 14.08 -14.22
C LEU A 120 6.14 13.40 -14.63
N ARG A 121 5.13 13.44 -13.77
CA ARG A 121 3.78 12.93 -14.07
C ARG A 121 3.07 13.76 -15.13
N GLU A 122 3.32 15.07 -15.15
CA GLU A 122 2.70 15.98 -16.13
C GLU A 122 3.36 15.86 -17.51
N ASP A 123 4.67 15.99 -17.58
CA ASP A 123 5.41 15.89 -18.86
C ASP A 123 6.86 15.41 -18.66
N GLU A 124 7.13 14.18 -19.12
CA GLU A 124 8.47 13.58 -19.05
C GLU A 124 9.48 14.28 -19.97
N ILE A 125 9.01 14.80 -21.14
CA ILE A 125 9.89 15.45 -22.13
C ILE A 125 10.34 16.80 -21.60
N ALA A 126 9.41 17.58 -21.06
CA ALA A 126 9.72 18.87 -20.44
C ALA A 126 10.69 18.71 -19.26
N CYS A 127 10.51 17.71 -18.42
CA CYS A 127 11.43 17.41 -17.31
C CYS A 127 12.84 17.10 -17.78
N ARG A 128 13.00 16.34 -18.87
CA ARG A 128 14.31 16.07 -19.49
C ARG A 128 14.98 17.34 -20.01
N ALA A 129 14.20 18.19 -20.65
CA ALA A 129 14.71 19.49 -21.17
C ALA A 129 15.21 20.40 -20.03
N LEU A 130 14.62 20.29 -18.83
CA LEU A 130 15.04 20.99 -17.62
C LEU A 130 16.22 20.32 -16.89
N GLY A 131 16.80 19.25 -17.46
CA GLY A 131 17.94 18.54 -16.88
C GLY A 131 17.59 17.50 -15.80
N LEU A 132 16.32 17.23 -15.56
CA LEU A 132 15.90 16.20 -14.64
C LEU A 132 16.08 14.81 -15.27
N ASN A 133 16.61 13.85 -14.51
CA ASN A 133 16.73 12.47 -14.96
C ASN A 133 15.47 11.67 -14.59
N PRO A 134 14.59 11.34 -15.56
CA PRO A 134 13.32 10.65 -15.27
C PRO A 134 13.51 9.29 -14.63
N THR A 135 14.55 8.55 -15.00
CA THR A 135 14.83 7.22 -14.47
C THR A 135 15.12 7.27 -12.98
N VAL A 136 15.95 8.20 -12.53
CA VAL A 136 16.29 8.37 -11.11
C VAL A 136 15.07 8.79 -10.31
N ILE A 137 14.26 9.70 -10.85
CA ILE A 137 13.05 10.19 -10.18
C ILE A 137 12.01 9.07 -10.05
N LYS A 138 11.75 8.31 -11.12
CA LYS A 138 10.86 7.13 -11.08
C LYS A 138 11.36 6.08 -10.08
N LEU A 139 12.67 5.80 -10.12
CA LEU A 139 13.30 4.80 -9.25
C LEU A 139 13.19 5.21 -7.77
N SER A 140 13.37 6.50 -7.47
CA SER A 140 13.20 6.99 -6.09
C SER A 140 11.76 6.80 -5.58
N ALA A 141 10.75 7.08 -6.41
CA ALA A 141 9.35 6.88 -6.07
C ALA A 141 9.04 5.39 -5.85
N PHE A 142 9.53 4.53 -6.73
CA PHE A 142 9.35 3.08 -6.63
C PHE A 142 10.01 2.49 -5.37
N THR A 143 11.23 2.91 -5.07
CA THR A 143 11.98 2.48 -3.88
C THR A 143 11.28 2.90 -2.58
N LEU A 144 10.80 4.14 -2.52
CA LEU A 144 10.06 4.64 -1.35
C LEU A 144 8.71 3.95 -1.20
N GLY A 145 8.00 3.71 -2.30
CA GLY A 145 6.76 2.92 -2.29
C GLY A 145 6.98 1.52 -1.73
N ALA A 146 8.04 0.84 -2.17
CA ALA A 146 8.42 -0.47 -1.65
C ALA A 146 8.80 -0.44 -0.16
N ALA A 147 9.42 0.66 0.32
CA ALA A 147 9.68 0.83 1.75
C ALA A 147 8.39 0.88 2.56
N PHE A 148 7.39 1.67 2.14
CA PHE A 148 6.08 1.72 2.80
C PHE A 148 5.36 0.36 2.77
N ALA A 149 5.42 -0.35 1.63
CA ALA A 149 4.89 -1.70 1.51
C ALA A 149 5.56 -2.67 2.51
N GLY A 150 6.87 -2.51 2.75
CA GLY A 150 7.60 -3.29 3.75
C GLY A 150 7.09 -3.09 5.18
N PHE A 151 6.76 -1.85 5.57
CA PHE A 151 6.15 -1.57 6.86
C PHE A 151 4.75 -2.20 6.98
N ALA A 152 3.93 -2.09 5.94
CA ALA A 152 2.62 -2.74 5.91
C ALA A 152 2.74 -4.27 5.97
N GLY A 153 3.71 -4.85 5.25
CA GLY A 153 3.99 -6.29 5.26
C GLY A 153 4.47 -6.80 6.62
N SER A 154 5.31 -6.05 7.34
CA SER A 154 5.74 -6.42 8.70
C SER A 154 4.58 -6.40 9.69
N PHE A 155 3.69 -5.42 9.60
CA PHE A 155 2.45 -5.38 10.39
C PHE A 155 1.52 -6.55 10.05
N PHE A 156 1.35 -6.87 8.76
CA PHE A 156 0.56 -8.01 8.30
C PHE A 156 1.09 -9.31 8.89
N ALA A 157 2.40 -9.55 8.81
CA ALA A 157 3.07 -10.73 9.36
C ALA A 157 2.84 -10.86 10.87
N ALA A 158 3.04 -9.79 11.63
CA ALA A 158 2.86 -9.76 13.06
C ALA A 158 1.39 -9.99 13.49
N ARG A 159 0.44 -9.48 12.70
CA ARG A 159 -1.00 -9.70 12.95
C ARG A 159 -1.42 -11.15 12.70
N GLN A 160 -0.99 -11.73 11.57
CA GLN A 160 -1.39 -13.07 11.15
C GLN A 160 -0.65 -14.17 11.92
N GLY A 161 0.64 -13.94 12.27
CA GLY A 161 1.51 -14.96 12.84
C GLY A 161 1.94 -16.05 11.85
N LEU A 162 1.45 -15.99 10.63
CA LEU A 162 1.76 -16.87 9.51
C LEU A 162 1.80 -16.05 8.22
N VAL A 163 2.84 -16.22 7.42
CA VAL A 163 2.97 -15.60 6.10
C VAL A 163 3.23 -16.68 5.07
N THR A 164 2.31 -16.81 4.12
CA THR A 164 2.42 -17.75 2.99
C THR A 164 2.57 -16.99 1.68
N PRO A 165 3.21 -17.56 0.66
CA PRO A 165 3.25 -16.96 -0.68
C PRO A 165 1.85 -16.73 -1.27
N GLU A 166 0.86 -17.54 -0.87
CA GLU A 166 -0.53 -17.41 -1.30
C GLU A 166 -1.26 -16.18 -0.73
N SER A 167 -0.68 -15.52 0.28
CA SER A 167 -1.19 -14.25 0.80
C SER A 167 -0.88 -13.05 -0.12
N PHE A 168 -0.05 -13.23 -1.15
CA PHE A 168 0.40 -12.17 -2.06
C PHE A 168 0.02 -12.48 -3.50
N THR A 169 -1.27 -12.63 -3.75
CA THR A 169 -1.80 -12.94 -5.08
C THR A 169 -1.88 -11.70 -5.98
N PHE A 170 -1.99 -11.95 -7.28
CA PHE A 170 -2.29 -10.90 -8.25
C PHE A 170 -3.59 -10.13 -7.91
N ILE A 171 -4.60 -10.82 -7.39
CA ILE A 171 -5.89 -10.22 -7.04
C ILE A 171 -5.73 -9.14 -5.96
N GLU A 172 -4.91 -9.39 -4.94
CA GLU A 172 -4.61 -8.40 -3.89
C GLU A 172 -3.96 -7.14 -4.47
N SER A 173 -2.99 -7.33 -5.37
CA SER A 173 -2.34 -6.21 -6.08
C SER A 173 -3.34 -5.43 -6.95
N ALA A 174 -4.24 -6.13 -7.64
CA ALA A 174 -5.28 -5.53 -8.45
C ALA A 174 -6.28 -4.73 -7.62
N ILE A 175 -6.67 -5.22 -6.44
CA ILE A 175 -7.54 -4.51 -5.49
C ILE A 175 -6.88 -3.21 -5.02
N ILE A 176 -5.61 -3.26 -4.64
CA ILE A 176 -4.86 -2.06 -4.19
C ILE A 176 -4.78 -1.04 -5.33
N LEU A 177 -4.46 -1.48 -6.55
CA LEU A 177 -4.44 -0.61 -7.72
C LEU A 177 -5.81 0.02 -7.97
N ALA A 178 -6.87 -0.77 -7.87
CA ALA A 178 -8.24 -0.31 -8.00
C ALA A 178 -8.60 0.77 -7.00
N ILE A 179 -8.23 0.60 -5.73
CA ILE A 179 -8.44 1.61 -4.67
C ILE A 179 -7.76 2.93 -5.05
N VAL A 180 -6.52 2.88 -5.55
CA VAL A 180 -5.77 4.08 -5.96
C VAL A 180 -6.41 4.78 -7.15
N VAL A 181 -6.86 4.01 -8.16
CA VAL A 181 -7.52 4.55 -9.35
C VAL A 181 -8.88 5.16 -8.98
N LEU A 182 -9.69 4.45 -8.20
CA LEU A 182 -11.00 4.93 -7.72
C LEU A 182 -10.88 6.17 -6.83
N GLY A 183 -9.87 6.20 -5.97
CA GLY A 183 -9.62 7.36 -5.10
C GLY A 183 -9.20 8.60 -5.85
N GLY A 184 -8.57 8.41 -7.00
CA GLY A 184 -7.96 9.45 -7.82
C GLY A 184 -6.45 9.52 -7.57
N MET A 185 -5.70 9.27 -8.64
CA MET A 185 -4.24 9.30 -8.60
C MET A 185 -3.72 10.67 -8.14
N GLY A 186 -2.96 10.69 -7.05
CA GLY A 186 -2.40 11.90 -6.44
C GLY A 186 -3.23 12.50 -5.30
N SER A 187 -4.46 12.07 -5.09
CA SER A 187 -5.31 12.54 -3.98
C SER A 187 -5.26 11.57 -2.80
N GLN A 188 -4.57 11.93 -1.72
CA GLN A 188 -4.47 11.10 -0.52
C GLN A 188 -5.83 10.88 0.15
N LEU A 189 -6.65 11.94 0.25
CA LEU A 189 -7.99 11.85 0.81
C LEU A 189 -8.90 10.98 -0.05
N GLY A 190 -8.79 11.10 -1.39
CA GLY A 190 -9.52 10.25 -2.32
C GLY A 190 -9.20 8.77 -2.14
N VAL A 191 -7.91 8.42 -2.01
CA VAL A 191 -7.47 7.03 -1.79
C VAL A 191 -7.97 6.49 -0.45
N ILE A 192 -7.94 7.29 0.63
CA ILE A 192 -8.46 6.88 1.94
C ILE A 192 -9.97 6.61 1.85
N LEU A 193 -10.74 7.51 1.22
CA LEU A 193 -12.18 7.30 1.03
C LEU A 193 -12.47 6.07 0.17
N ALA A 194 -11.74 5.90 -0.93
CA ALA A 194 -11.87 4.71 -1.77
C ALA A 194 -11.57 3.43 -1.00
N ALA A 195 -10.52 3.41 -0.19
CA ALA A 195 -10.17 2.26 0.65
C ALA A 195 -11.30 1.93 1.65
N ILE A 196 -11.87 2.94 2.30
CA ILE A 196 -13.01 2.77 3.22
C ILE A 196 -14.20 2.18 2.46
N VAL A 197 -14.58 2.75 1.33
CA VAL A 197 -15.71 2.25 0.53
C VAL A 197 -15.47 0.82 0.06
N MET A 198 -14.27 0.53 -0.46
CA MET A 198 -13.91 -0.78 -1.02
C MET A 198 -13.83 -1.89 0.03
N ILE A 199 -13.55 -1.55 1.29
CA ILE A 199 -13.51 -2.50 2.40
C ILE A 199 -14.87 -2.62 3.08
N LEU A 200 -15.57 -1.50 3.32
CA LEU A 200 -16.87 -1.52 4.00
C LEU A 200 -18.00 -2.06 3.11
N LEU A 201 -18.00 -1.72 1.82
CA LEU A 201 -19.09 -2.13 0.94
C LEU A 201 -19.27 -3.65 0.88
N PRO A 202 -18.23 -4.45 0.66
CA PRO A 202 -18.35 -5.90 0.69
C PRO A 202 -18.75 -6.46 2.05
N GLU A 203 -18.38 -5.79 3.15
CA GLU A 203 -18.75 -6.21 4.51
C GLU A 203 -20.22 -5.92 4.81
N LEU A 204 -20.74 -4.77 4.40
CA LEU A 204 -22.16 -4.43 4.50
C LEU A 204 -23.04 -5.36 3.67
N MET A 205 -22.50 -5.87 2.56
CA MET A 205 -23.19 -6.78 1.64
C MET A 205 -22.86 -8.26 1.90
N ARG A 206 -22.44 -8.59 3.09
CA ARG A 206 -22.06 -9.94 3.48
C ARG A 206 -23.19 -10.98 3.30
N GLU A 207 -24.43 -10.56 3.40
CA GLU A 207 -25.60 -11.39 3.11
C GLU A 207 -25.70 -11.80 1.62
N PHE A 208 -25.05 -11.04 0.72
CA PHE A 208 -25.00 -11.30 -0.73
C PHE A 208 -23.62 -11.81 -1.16
N SER A 209 -23.03 -12.73 -0.41
CA SER A 209 -21.65 -13.21 -0.61
C SER A 209 -21.36 -13.67 -2.04
N ASP A 210 -22.33 -14.29 -2.72
CA ASP A 210 -22.20 -14.86 -4.07
C ASP A 210 -22.06 -13.78 -5.14
N TYR A 211 -22.63 -12.60 -4.92
CA TYR A 211 -22.57 -11.46 -5.85
C TYR A 211 -21.47 -10.46 -5.56
N ARG A 212 -20.70 -10.67 -4.49
CA ARG A 212 -19.69 -9.74 -4.00
C ARG A 212 -18.67 -9.33 -5.08
N MET A 213 -18.11 -10.31 -5.79
CA MET A 213 -17.14 -10.07 -6.87
C MET A 213 -17.76 -9.35 -8.07
N LEU A 214 -18.99 -9.70 -8.42
CA LEU A 214 -19.72 -9.05 -9.51
C LEU A 214 -20.02 -7.59 -9.18
N MET A 215 -20.49 -7.31 -7.97
CA MET A 215 -20.78 -5.95 -7.51
C MET A 215 -19.52 -5.10 -7.43
N PHE A 216 -18.40 -5.68 -6.98
CA PHE A 216 -17.11 -5.04 -6.97
C PHE A 216 -16.67 -4.64 -8.38
N GLY A 217 -16.73 -5.57 -9.33
CA GLY A 217 -16.40 -5.31 -10.73
C GLY A 217 -17.33 -4.26 -11.36
N ALA A 218 -18.64 -4.36 -11.11
CA ALA A 218 -19.63 -3.41 -11.60
C ALA A 218 -19.39 -2.00 -11.04
N LEU A 219 -19.09 -1.88 -9.73
CA LEU A 219 -18.76 -0.60 -9.10
C LEU A 219 -17.53 0.05 -9.75
N MET A 220 -16.49 -0.74 -10.02
CA MET A 220 -15.29 -0.28 -10.70
C MET A 220 -15.58 0.26 -12.10
N VAL A 221 -16.30 -0.51 -12.90
CA VAL A 221 -16.67 -0.11 -14.26
C VAL A 221 -17.54 1.16 -14.25
N LEU A 222 -18.53 1.20 -13.37
CA LEU A 222 -19.44 2.33 -13.24
C LEU A 222 -18.70 3.61 -12.82
N MET A 223 -17.77 3.50 -11.87
CA MET A 223 -16.94 4.64 -11.46
C MET A 223 -16.00 5.11 -12.57
N MET A 224 -15.39 4.20 -13.33
CA MET A 224 -14.53 4.58 -14.47
C MET A 224 -15.31 5.30 -15.57
N ILE A 225 -16.60 4.93 -15.78
CA ILE A 225 -17.46 5.59 -16.78
C ILE A 225 -17.90 6.96 -16.27
N TRP A 226 -18.32 7.08 -14.99
CA TRP A 226 -18.89 8.32 -14.47
C TRP A 226 -17.84 9.33 -14.02
N ARG A 227 -16.75 8.87 -13.42
CA ARG A 227 -15.67 9.72 -12.91
C ARG A 227 -14.28 9.10 -13.14
N PRO A 228 -13.74 9.17 -14.34
CA PRO A 228 -12.42 8.61 -14.67
C PRO A 228 -11.28 9.25 -13.89
N GLN A 229 -11.51 10.43 -13.27
CA GLN A 229 -10.53 11.13 -12.44
C GLN A 229 -10.54 10.67 -10.97
N GLY A 230 -11.43 9.73 -10.58
CA GLY A 230 -11.60 9.24 -9.21
C GLY A 230 -12.58 10.06 -8.37
N PHE A 231 -12.77 9.64 -7.10
CA PHE A 231 -13.70 10.29 -6.15
C PHE A 231 -13.34 11.74 -5.86
N LEU A 232 -12.06 12.01 -5.61
CA LEU A 232 -11.54 13.35 -5.31
C LEU A 232 -10.29 13.60 -6.16
N PRO A 233 -10.46 14.10 -7.39
CA PRO A 233 -9.32 14.42 -8.23
C PRO A 233 -8.48 15.53 -7.58
N MET A 234 -7.16 15.42 -7.69
CA MET A 234 -6.26 16.46 -7.25
C MET A 234 -6.51 17.72 -8.09
N GLN A 235 -6.85 18.83 -7.42
CA GLN A 235 -6.98 20.12 -8.11
C GLN A 235 -5.60 20.58 -8.56
N ARG A 236 -5.42 20.64 -9.86
CA ARG A 236 -4.19 21.17 -10.45
C ARG A 236 -4.20 22.68 -10.29
N PRO A 237 -3.10 23.32 -9.83
CA PRO A 237 -3.00 24.77 -9.89
C PRO A 237 -2.91 25.21 -11.36
N GLU A 238 -4.01 25.68 -11.92
CA GLU A 238 -4.00 26.31 -13.23
C GLU A 238 -3.41 27.72 -13.12
N MET A 239 -2.23 27.93 -13.69
CA MET A 239 -1.75 29.29 -13.96
C MET A 239 -2.56 29.87 -15.11
N LYS A 240 -3.59 30.63 -14.78
CA LYS A 240 -4.27 31.48 -15.77
C LYS A 240 -3.35 32.67 -16.03
N LEU A 241 -2.60 32.60 -17.12
CA LEU A 241 -1.94 33.78 -17.64
C LEU A 241 -3.03 34.79 -18.02
N LYS A 242 -3.17 35.87 -17.28
CA LYS A 242 -3.95 37.00 -17.72
C LYS A 242 -3.24 37.53 -18.96
N ALA A 243 -3.78 37.27 -20.13
CA ALA A 243 -3.40 37.97 -21.33
C ALA A 243 -3.86 39.42 -21.14
N GLU A 244 -2.97 40.28 -20.65
CA GLU A 244 -3.11 41.72 -20.80
C GLU A 244 -2.86 42.03 -22.28
N LEU A 245 -3.94 42.14 -23.05
CA LEU A 245 -3.89 42.75 -24.38
C LEU A 245 -3.44 44.18 -24.19
N PRO A 246 -2.32 44.59 -24.75
CA PRO A 246 -1.98 46.02 -24.78
C PRO A 246 -3.05 46.79 -25.58
N LYS A 247 -3.57 47.87 -24.97
CA LYS A 247 -4.47 48.83 -25.62
C LYS A 247 -3.72 49.61 -26.70
#